data_1445db932a7793991cf4ae261776e990
#
_entry.id   1445db932a7793991cf4ae261776e990
#
_cell.length_a   1.000
_cell.length_b   1.000
_cell.length_c   1.000
_cell.angle_alpha   90.00
_cell.angle_beta   90.00
_cell.angle_gamma   90.00
#
_symmetry.space_group_name_H-M   'P 1'
#
loop_
_entity.id
_entity.type
_entity.pdbx_description
1 polymer ?
#
loop_
_entity_poly.entity_id
_entity_poly.type
_entity_poly.pdbx_seq_one_letter_code
_entity_poly.pdbx_strand_id
1 'polypeptide(L)'
;MNLDNNAHSVFLLHYHLVLVVKYRRQVFDDSISSRAKEIFEYIAPNYNITLEEWNHDKDHIHILFRAHPNTEISKFINAYKSASSRLLKKEFPQIRQKLWKEHFWSQSFCLITTGGAPIEVIKKYIESQGQRERKRK
;
A
#
# COMPACT_ATOMS: atom_id res chain seq x y z
N MET A 1 -0.02 -16.29 20.76
CA MET A 1 -0.61 -15.45 19.69
C MET A 1 -2.00 -15.02 20.11
N ASN A 2 -2.22 -13.71 20.15
CA ASN A 2 -3.51 -13.18 20.56
C ASN A 2 -4.45 -13.07 19.36
N LEU A 3 -5.67 -13.61 19.54
CA LEU A 3 -6.72 -13.50 18.51
C LEU A 3 -7.51 -12.23 18.71
N ASP A 4 -7.92 -11.63 17.59
CA ASP A 4 -8.85 -10.51 17.61
C ASP A 4 -10.28 -11.04 17.85
N ASN A 5 -11.16 -10.17 18.30
CA ASN A 5 -12.56 -10.56 18.49
C ASN A 5 -13.50 -9.37 18.29
N ASN A 6 -14.76 -9.72 18.03
CA ASN A 6 -15.87 -8.78 18.07
C ASN A 6 -17.02 -9.46 18.81
N ALA A 7 -18.23 -8.89 18.77
CA ALA A 7 -19.38 -9.43 19.52
C ALA A 7 -19.75 -10.86 19.14
N HIS A 8 -19.41 -11.34 17.95
CA HIS A 8 -19.89 -12.59 17.39
C HIS A 8 -18.82 -13.55 16.91
N SER A 9 -17.56 -13.13 16.84
CA SER A 9 -16.51 -13.96 16.25
C SER A 9 -15.13 -13.70 16.83
N VAL A 10 -14.26 -14.68 16.66
CA VAL A 10 -12.82 -14.60 16.94
C VAL A 10 -12.10 -14.80 15.63
N PHE A 11 -11.09 -13.98 15.36
CA PHE A 11 -10.41 -14.02 14.06
C PHE A 11 -8.96 -13.58 14.19
N LEU A 12 -8.18 -13.91 13.16
CA LEU A 12 -6.80 -13.45 13.01
C LEU A 12 -6.55 -13.24 11.52
N LEU A 13 -6.74 -12.01 11.06
CA LEU A 13 -6.65 -11.67 9.64
C LEU A 13 -5.55 -10.66 9.42
N HIS A 14 -4.41 -11.15 8.93
CA HIS A 14 -3.23 -10.36 8.61
C HIS A 14 -2.98 -10.39 7.11
N TYR A 15 -2.55 -9.26 6.58
CA TYR A 15 -2.32 -9.11 5.14
C TYR A 15 -1.02 -8.37 4.88
N HIS A 16 -0.31 -8.82 3.84
CA HIS A 16 0.76 -8.05 3.22
C HIS A 16 0.17 -7.29 2.03
N LEU A 17 0.37 -5.99 2.01
CA LEU A 17 -0.05 -5.13 0.91
C LEU A 17 1.19 -4.48 0.31
N VAL A 18 1.32 -4.59 -1.01
CA VAL A 18 2.39 -3.90 -1.75
C VAL A 18 1.75 -2.94 -2.73
N LEU A 19 2.13 -1.68 -2.64
CA LEU A 19 1.72 -0.63 -3.58
C LEU A 19 2.97 -0.11 -4.28
N VAL A 20 2.94 -0.12 -5.62
CA VAL A 20 4.08 0.27 -6.45
C VAL A 20 3.76 1.57 -7.16
N VAL A 21 4.73 2.49 -7.19
CA VAL A 21 4.62 3.74 -7.94
C VAL A 21 4.54 3.43 -9.43
N LYS A 22 3.67 4.14 -10.15
CA LYS A 22 3.45 3.91 -11.59
C LYS A 22 4.77 3.98 -12.36
N TYR A 23 5.00 2.98 -13.22
CA TYR A 23 6.26 2.78 -13.96
C TYR A 23 7.48 2.67 -13.06
N ARG A 24 7.28 2.31 -11.78
CA ARG A 24 8.36 2.18 -10.78
C ARG A 24 9.20 3.46 -10.66
N ARG A 25 8.56 4.62 -10.76
CA ARG A 25 9.24 5.89 -10.56
C ARG A 25 9.74 5.99 -9.12
N GLN A 26 10.95 6.49 -8.94
CA GLN A 26 11.61 6.53 -7.63
C GLN A 26 11.26 7.83 -6.92
N VAL A 27 10.20 7.82 -6.13
CA VAL A 27 9.72 9.03 -5.43
C VAL A 27 9.91 8.97 -3.92
N PHE A 28 10.06 7.78 -3.34
CA PHE A 28 10.13 7.65 -1.89
C PHE A 28 11.52 7.91 -1.33
N ASP A 29 11.56 8.75 -0.31
CA ASP A 29 12.62 8.85 0.67
C ASP A 29 11.99 8.65 2.05
N ASP A 30 12.78 8.78 3.11
CA ASP A 30 12.27 8.54 4.47
C ASP A 30 11.17 9.54 4.86
N SER A 31 11.30 10.78 4.43
CA SER A 31 10.32 11.83 4.74
C SER A 31 8.98 11.56 4.06
N ILE A 32 9.00 11.26 2.79
CA ILE A 32 7.77 10.97 2.02
C ILE A 32 7.15 9.68 2.52
N SER A 33 7.95 8.67 2.82
CA SER A 33 7.46 7.41 3.38
C SER A 33 6.79 7.63 4.74
N SER A 34 7.41 8.42 5.63
CA SER A 34 6.81 8.72 6.94
C SER A 34 5.46 9.39 6.80
N ARG A 35 5.33 10.32 5.87
CA ARG A 35 4.03 10.98 5.62
C ARG A 35 3.01 10.01 5.03
N ALA A 36 3.43 9.16 4.10
CA ALA A 36 2.56 8.13 3.53
C ALA A 36 2.03 7.18 4.61
N LYS A 37 2.86 6.83 5.60
CA LYS A 37 2.48 6.02 6.74
C LYS A 37 1.44 6.73 7.61
N GLU A 38 1.64 8.02 7.89
CA GLU A 38 0.69 8.80 8.68
C GLU A 38 -0.69 8.84 8.02
N ILE A 39 -0.74 8.99 6.69
CA ILE A 39 -1.99 9.00 5.95
C ILE A 39 -2.69 7.64 6.08
N PHE A 40 -1.93 6.55 6.01
CA PHE A 40 -2.45 5.21 6.21
C PHE A 40 -3.08 5.07 7.60
N GLU A 41 -2.35 5.48 8.64
CA GLU A 41 -2.80 5.38 10.02
C GLU A 41 -4.01 6.27 10.31
N TYR A 42 -4.17 7.35 9.57
CA TYR A 42 -5.33 8.23 9.70
C TYR A 42 -6.60 7.60 9.12
N ILE A 43 -6.49 6.94 7.98
CA ILE A 43 -7.63 6.34 7.28
C ILE A 43 -8.01 4.97 7.85
N ALA A 44 -7.04 4.19 8.26
CA ALA A 44 -7.20 2.78 8.65
C ALA A 44 -8.29 2.52 9.71
N PRO A 45 -8.43 3.32 10.79
CA PRO A 45 -9.45 3.04 11.81
C PRO A 45 -10.88 3.03 11.26
N ASN A 46 -11.16 3.82 10.24
CA ASN A 46 -12.51 3.87 9.65
C ASN A 46 -12.89 2.56 8.96
N TYR A 47 -11.92 1.69 8.72
CA TYR A 47 -12.12 0.40 8.04
C TYR A 47 -11.78 -0.78 8.96
N ASN A 48 -11.62 -0.54 10.26
CA ASN A 48 -11.21 -1.56 11.22
C ASN A 48 -9.88 -2.21 10.84
N ILE A 49 -8.96 -1.39 10.38
CA ILE A 49 -7.61 -1.82 10.00
C ILE A 49 -6.59 -1.26 10.99
N THR A 50 -5.66 -2.10 11.40
CA THR A 50 -4.55 -1.73 12.29
C THR A 50 -3.23 -2.00 11.58
N LEU A 51 -2.41 -0.97 11.45
CA LEU A 51 -1.08 -1.09 10.87
C LEU A 51 -0.17 -1.86 11.84
N GLU A 52 0.59 -2.82 11.33
CA GLU A 52 1.56 -3.58 12.12
C GLU A 52 3.00 -3.29 11.72
N GLU A 53 3.29 -3.30 10.41
CA GLU A 53 4.63 -3.03 9.90
C GLU A 53 4.55 -2.15 8.65
N TRP A 54 5.54 -1.29 8.51
CA TRP A 54 5.65 -0.39 7.36
C TRP A 54 7.08 -0.39 6.86
N ASN A 55 7.27 -0.73 5.60
CA ASN A 55 8.56 -0.72 4.93
C ASN A 55 8.43 -0.04 3.58
N HIS A 56 9.51 0.55 3.10
CA HIS A 56 9.50 1.17 1.79
C HIS A 56 10.84 0.98 1.08
N ASP A 57 10.78 1.05 -0.22
CA ASP A 57 11.93 1.28 -1.07
C ASP A 57 11.64 2.55 -1.87
N LYS A 58 12.48 2.88 -2.83
CA LYS A 58 12.33 4.13 -3.61
C LYS A 58 11.07 4.15 -4.46
N ASP A 59 10.59 3.00 -4.92
CA ASP A 59 9.48 2.87 -5.87
C ASP A 59 8.27 2.10 -5.35
N HIS A 60 8.25 1.70 -4.09
CA HIS A 60 7.11 0.97 -3.53
C HIS A 60 7.07 1.02 -2.00
N ILE A 61 5.92 0.67 -1.46
CA ILE A 61 5.75 0.45 -0.03
C ILE A 61 5.23 -0.97 0.21
N HIS A 62 5.65 -1.56 1.33
CA HIS A 62 5.23 -2.88 1.77
C HIS A 62 4.67 -2.75 3.18
N ILE A 63 3.41 -3.09 3.34
CA ILE A 63 2.63 -2.86 4.56
C ILE A 63 2.11 -4.18 5.10
N LEU A 64 2.26 -4.41 6.40
CA LEU A 64 1.60 -5.50 7.09
C LEU A 64 0.51 -4.90 7.98
N PHE A 65 -0.73 -5.37 7.83
CA PHE A 65 -1.85 -4.86 8.62
C PHE A 65 -2.82 -5.97 9.02
N ARG A 66 -3.60 -5.68 10.07
CA ARG A 66 -4.70 -6.55 10.52
C ARG A 66 -6.02 -5.95 10.08
N ALA A 67 -6.98 -6.83 9.79
CA ALA A 67 -8.32 -6.42 9.41
C ALA A 67 -9.37 -7.25 10.15
N HIS A 68 -10.63 -6.83 10.06
CA HIS A 68 -11.78 -7.57 10.57
C HIS A 68 -12.44 -8.35 9.43
N PRO A 69 -13.24 -9.41 9.75
CA PRO A 69 -13.89 -10.19 8.70
C PRO A 69 -14.80 -9.38 7.79
N ASN A 70 -15.38 -8.30 8.31
CA ASN A 70 -16.28 -7.43 7.56
C ASN A 70 -15.57 -6.21 6.92
N THR A 71 -14.24 -6.14 7.00
CA THR A 71 -13.51 -5.04 6.39
C THR A 71 -13.60 -5.12 4.88
N GLU A 72 -14.02 -4.02 4.23
CA GLU A 72 -14.02 -3.90 2.78
C GLU A 72 -12.63 -3.46 2.33
N ILE A 73 -11.72 -4.43 2.17
CA ILE A 73 -10.29 -4.15 1.95
C ILE A 73 -10.04 -3.36 0.66
N SER A 74 -10.70 -3.72 -0.44
CA SER A 74 -10.54 -3.01 -1.71
C SER A 74 -10.96 -1.55 -1.60
N LYS A 75 -12.04 -1.29 -0.88
CA LYS A 75 -12.51 0.08 -0.63
C LYS A 75 -11.48 0.89 0.15
N PHE A 76 -10.91 0.27 1.18
CA PHE A 76 -9.85 0.90 1.97
C PHE A 76 -8.63 1.22 1.10
N ILE A 77 -8.17 0.25 0.31
CA ILE A 77 -6.98 0.43 -0.53
C ILE A 77 -7.20 1.57 -1.53
N ASN A 78 -8.37 1.62 -2.15
CA ASN A 78 -8.68 2.68 -3.12
C ASN A 78 -8.77 4.06 -2.44
N ALA A 79 -9.36 4.12 -1.24
CA ALA A 79 -9.42 5.36 -0.46
C ALA A 79 -8.01 5.83 -0.10
N TYR A 80 -7.16 4.92 0.34
CA TYR A 80 -5.78 5.25 0.69
C TYR A 80 -4.99 5.72 -0.54
N LYS A 81 -5.08 5.00 -1.66
CA LYS A 81 -4.38 5.38 -2.89
C LYS A 81 -4.79 6.78 -3.35
N SER A 82 -6.08 7.07 -3.30
CA SER A 82 -6.60 8.38 -3.71
C SER A 82 -6.10 9.49 -2.79
N ALA A 83 -6.25 9.32 -1.49
CA ALA A 83 -5.83 10.34 -0.50
C ALA A 83 -4.32 10.54 -0.50
N SER A 84 -3.55 9.46 -0.50
CA SER A 84 -2.08 9.55 -0.46
C SER A 84 -1.53 10.18 -1.74
N SER A 85 -2.06 9.82 -2.89
CA SER A 85 -1.66 10.45 -4.17
C SER A 85 -1.86 11.96 -4.11
N ARG A 86 -3.04 12.41 -3.72
CA ARG A 86 -3.37 13.83 -3.65
C ARG A 86 -2.51 14.58 -2.64
N LEU A 87 -2.39 14.03 -1.42
CA LEU A 87 -1.68 14.72 -0.33
C LEU A 87 -0.18 14.74 -0.55
N LEU A 88 0.41 13.63 -1.00
CA LEU A 88 1.86 13.58 -1.23
C LEU A 88 2.28 14.52 -2.37
N LYS A 89 1.50 14.60 -3.44
CA LYS A 89 1.78 15.54 -4.54
C LYS A 89 1.64 16.99 -4.10
N LYS A 90 0.70 17.27 -3.20
CA LYS A 90 0.48 18.61 -2.67
C LYS A 90 1.59 19.04 -1.72
N GLU A 91 1.99 18.15 -0.81
CA GLU A 91 2.95 18.46 0.26
C GLU A 91 4.40 18.35 -0.20
N PHE A 92 4.66 17.54 -1.24
CA PHE A 92 5.99 17.33 -1.81
C PHE A 92 5.96 17.60 -3.32
N PRO A 93 5.76 18.87 -3.73
CA PRO A 93 5.55 19.16 -5.15
C PRO A 93 6.70 18.73 -6.07
N GLN A 94 7.90 18.59 -5.52
CA GLN A 94 9.08 18.14 -6.29
C GLN A 94 8.90 16.73 -6.88
N ILE A 95 8.03 15.88 -6.29
CA ILE A 95 7.84 14.52 -6.81
C ILE A 95 7.06 14.49 -8.11
N ARG A 96 6.31 15.55 -8.42
CA ARG A 96 5.49 15.61 -9.65
C ARG A 96 6.35 15.45 -10.91
N GLN A 97 7.56 15.95 -10.87
CA GLN A 97 8.50 15.85 -12.01
C GLN A 97 8.96 14.40 -12.24
N LYS A 98 8.94 13.58 -11.18
CA LYS A 98 9.34 12.17 -11.26
C LYS A 98 8.20 11.28 -11.73
N LEU A 99 6.96 11.75 -11.61
CA LEU A 99 5.78 10.95 -11.92
C LEU A 99 5.39 11.09 -13.40
N TRP A 100 4.97 9.97 -14.00
CA TRP A 100 4.46 9.97 -15.36
C TRP A 100 3.07 10.58 -15.36
N LYS A 101 2.90 11.72 -16.03
CA LYS A 101 1.63 12.47 -16.10
C LYS A 101 0.97 12.65 -14.72
N GLU A 102 1.80 12.82 -13.69
CA GLU A 102 1.37 13.01 -12.31
C GLU A 102 0.58 11.83 -11.71
N HIS A 103 0.62 10.64 -12.34
CA HIS A 103 0.03 9.43 -11.76
C HIS A 103 0.97 8.86 -10.69
N PHE A 104 0.47 8.74 -9.47
CA PHE A 104 1.30 8.26 -8.37
C PHE A 104 1.40 6.73 -8.34
N TRP A 105 0.27 6.06 -8.16
CA TRP A 105 0.25 4.61 -7.96
C TRP A 105 -0.06 3.84 -9.23
N SER A 106 0.51 2.63 -9.34
CA SER A 106 0.05 1.65 -10.33
C SER A 106 -1.43 1.35 -10.09
N GLN A 107 -2.15 0.95 -11.13
CA GLN A 107 -3.57 0.61 -11.02
C GLN A 107 -3.82 -0.62 -10.17
N SER A 108 -2.89 -1.58 -10.18
CA SER A 108 -3.02 -2.80 -9.40
C SER A 108 -2.42 -2.67 -8.01
N PHE A 109 -2.64 -3.67 -7.19
CA PHE A 109 -1.96 -3.83 -5.91
C PHE A 109 -1.72 -5.32 -5.67
N CYS A 110 -0.77 -5.64 -4.80
CA CYS A 110 -0.53 -7.01 -4.36
C CYS A 110 -1.03 -7.15 -2.93
N LEU A 111 -1.98 -8.07 -2.72
CA LEU A 111 -2.54 -8.33 -1.40
C LEU A 111 -2.46 -9.83 -1.12
N ILE A 112 -1.73 -10.21 -0.07
CA ILE A 112 -1.49 -11.61 0.27
C ILE A 112 -1.75 -11.80 1.75
N THR A 113 -2.42 -12.91 2.12
CA THR A 113 -2.59 -13.28 3.52
C THR A 113 -1.26 -13.72 4.10
N THR A 114 -1.08 -13.49 5.40
CA THR A 114 0.17 -13.89 6.08
C THR A 114 0.33 -15.41 6.10
N GLY A 115 1.58 -15.83 6.10
CA GLY A 115 1.92 -17.25 6.05
C GLY A 115 2.04 -17.79 4.65
N GLY A 116 1.57 -17.02 3.63
CA GLY A 116 1.60 -17.44 2.25
C GLY A 116 2.36 -16.51 1.31
N ALA A 117 3.19 -15.59 1.84
CA ALA A 117 3.86 -14.58 1.01
C ALA A 117 5.37 -14.79 0.97
N PRO A 118 5.89 -15.73 0.16
CA PRO A 118 7.33 -15.82 -0.04
C PRO A 118 7.86 -14.53 -0.65
N ILE A 119 9.06 -14.14 -0.25
CA ILE A 119 9.71 -12.92 -0.76
C ILE A 119 9.77 -12.93 -2.29
N GLU A 120 9.98 -14.09 -2.90
CA GLU A 120 10.06 -14.25 -4.34
C GLU A 120 8.77 -13.84 -5.06
N VAL A 121 7.62 -14.12 -4.47
CA VAL A 121 6.32 -13.74 -5.04
C VAL A 121 6.19 -12.23 -5.08
N ILE A 122 6.55 -11.56 -3.98
CA ILE A 122 6.50 -10.11 -3.87
C ILE A 122 7.47 -9.45 -4.86
N LYS A 123 8.71 -9.96 -4.94
CA LYS A 123 9.71 -9.46 -5.89
C LYS A 123 9.23 -9.57 -7.33
N LYS A 124 8.65 -10.72 -7.72
CA LYS A 124 8.12 -10.92 -9.05
C LYS A 124 7.00 -9.95 -9.36
N TYR A 125 6.13 -9.69 -8.39
CA TYR A 125 5.06 -8.73 -8.58
C TYR A 125 5.63 -7.33 -8.88
N ILE A 126 6.57 -6.85 -8.07
CA ILE A 126 7.18 -5.54 -8.24
C ILE A 126 7.84 -5.42 -9.62
N GLU A 127 8.64 -6.42 -9.99
CA GLU A 127 9.30 -6.45 -11.29
C GLU A 127 8.30 -6.45 -12.45
N SER A 128 7.23 -7.25 -12.33
CA SER A 128 6.22 -7.35 -13.38
C SER A 128 5.47 -6.05 -13.60
N GLN A 129 5.29 -5.24 -12.56
CA GLN A 129 4.60 -3.95 -12.69
C GLN A 129 5.34 -3.01 -13.66
N GLY A 130 6.64 -2.89 -13.51
CA GLY A 130 7.44 -2.08 -14.42
C GLY A 130 7.32 -2.54 -15.87
N GLN A 131 7.39 -3.85 -16.10
CA GLN A 131 7.31 -4.44 -17.45
C GLN A 131 5.92 -4.29 -18.07
N ARG A 132 4.87 -4.57 -17.31
CA ARG A 132 3.49 -4.47 -17.80
C ARG A 132 3.14 -3.05 -18.19
N GLU A 133 3.53 -2.09 -17.39
CA GLU A 133 3.23 -0.69 -17.65
C GLU A 133 3.99 -0.17 -18.87
N ARG A 134 5.22 -0.63 -19.09
CA ARG A 134 5.98 -0.30 -20.29
C ARG A 134 5.29 -0.81 -21.56
N LYS A 135 4.70 -2.00 -21.51
CA LYS A 135 3.97 -2.58 -22.67
C LYS A 135 2.71 -1.80 -23.00
N ARG A 136 2.08 -1.18 -22.02
CA ARG A 136 0.86 -0.39 -22.21
C ARG A 136 1.13 1.01 -22.74
N LYS A 137 2.37 1.41 -22.69
CA LYS A 137 2.80 2.72 -23.15
C LYS A 137 2.85 2.79 -24.70
#